data_3d9faca2a294f3ec119d7cf7e47c2a2a
#
_entry.id   3d9faca2a294f3ec119d7cf7e47c2a2a
#
_cell.length_a   1.000
_cell.length_b   1.000
_cell.length_c   1.000
_cell.angle_alpha   90.00
_cell.angle_beta   90.00
_cell.angle_gamma   90.00
#
_symmetry.space_group_name_H-M   'P 1'
#
loop_
_entity.id
_entity.type
_entity.pdbx_description
1 polymer ?
#
loop_
_entity_poly.entity_id
_entity_poly.type
_entity_poly.pdbx_seq_one_letter_code
_entity_poly.pdbx_strand_id
1 'polypeptide(L)'
;MEKKAVGRSVFISACKKSSVGDLREQSEQYPIFPSYKEDKMADNYDGMAVGVFELDNLVACFVALDAASKAANVKIQSVERNRLKSGACVKMRGSVSDVNAAMEVALETAKPLGKIVSHTVIASPTADTETALKMTINK
;
A
#
# COMPACT_ATOMS: atom_id res chain seq x y z
N MET A 1 65.30 0.76 16.40
CA MET A 1 63.87 0.41 16.71
C MET A 1 63.02 0.73 15.48
N GLU A 2 62.79 -0.29 14.67
CA GLU A 2 62.01 -0.19 13.45
C GLU A 2 60.54 -0.40 13.78
N LYS A 3 59.67 0.53 13.39
CA LYS A 3 58.22 0.35 13.38
C LYS A 3 57.80 -0.01 11.97
N LYS A 4 57.44 -1.28 11.77
CA LYS A 4 56.80 -1.78 10.55
C LYS A 4 55.43 -1.13 10.35
N ALA A 5 55.28 -0.42 9.24
CA ALA A 5 53.99 0.01 8.72
C ALA A 5 53.29 -1.16 8.04
N VAL A 6 52.11 -1.54 8.54
CA VAL A 6 51.23 -2.52 7.90
C VAL A 6 50.41 -1.81 6.82
N GLY A 7 50.74 -2.13 5.56
CA GLY A 7 50.01 -1.61 4.40
C GLY A 7 48.61 -2.24 4.33
N ARG A 8 47.58 -1.39 4.37
CA ARG A 8 46.22 -1.76 3.97
C ARG A 8 46.18 -1.82 2.44
N SER A 9 46.17 -3.02 1.92
CA SER A 9 45.80 -3.25 0.52
C SER A 9 44.30 -3.01 0.35
N VAL A 10 43.95 -1.93 -0.34
CA VAL A 10 42.61 -1.67 -0.78
C VAL A 10 42.39 -2.45 -2.07
N PHE A 11 41.71 -3.57 -2.00
CA PHE A 11 41.19 -4.25 -3.17
C PHE A 11 40.06 -3.45 -3.77
N ILE A 12 40.36 -2.60 -4.74
CA ILE A 12 39.36 -2.05 -5.63
C ILE A 12 39.10 -3.13 -6.69
N SER A 13 38.10 -3.97 -6.42
CA SER A 13 37.59 -4.89 -7.40
C SER A 13 36.93 -4.09 -8.53
N ALA A 14 37.50 -4.20 -9.73
CA ALA A 14 36.99 -3.58 -10.93
C ALA A 14 35.56 -4.04 -11.20
N CYS A 15 34.61 -3.10 -11.11
CA CYS A 15 33.26 -3.27 -11.57
C CYS A 15 33.31 -3.42 -13.09
N LYS A 16 33.27 -4.65 -13.60
CA LYS A 16 33.11 -4.93 -15.02
C LYS A 16 31.73 -4.41 -15.44
N LYS A 17 31.71 -3.45 -16.34
CA LYS A 17 30.50 -3.01 -17.06
C LYS A 17 29.92 -4.21 -17.79
N SER A 18 28.91 -4.84 -17.25
CA SER A 18 28.09 -5.80 -17.96
C SER A 18 27.15 -5.04 -18.91
N SER A 19 27.15 -5.46 -20.15
CA SER A 19 26.32 -4.90 -21.22
C SER A 19 24.84 -5.08 -20.90
N VAL A 20 24.03 -4.10 -21.24
CA VAL A 20 22.57 -3.99 -20.97
C VAL A 20 21.72 -5.13 -21.60
N GLY A 21 22.35 -6.11 -22.26
CA GLY A 21 21.66 -7.23 -22.91
C GLY A 21 21.23 -8.38 -21.99
N ASP A 22 21.75 -8.44 -20.76
CA ASP A 22 21.68 -9.68 -19.94
C ASP A 22 20.64 -9.63 -18.81
N LEU A 23 19.87 -8.55 -18.71
CA LEU A 23 18.87 -8.40 -17.64
C LEU A 23 17.57 -9.18 -17.89
N ARG A 24 17.34 -9.66 -19.11
CA ARG A 24 16.15 -10.46 -19.44
C ARG A 24 16.29 -11.95 -19.13
N GLU A 25 17.50 -12.47 -19.23
CA GLU A 25 17.76 -13.89 -18.95
C GLU A 25 17.92 -14.21 -17.46
N GLN A 26 18.25 -13.22 -16.63
CA GLN A 26 18.40 -13.43 -15.19
C GLN A 26 17.08 -13.43 -14.41
N SER A 27 15.98 -12.99 -15.01
CA SER A 27 14.65 -12.99 -14.36
C SER A 27 14.03 -14.38 -14.25
N GLU A 28 14.46 -15.35 -15.06
CA GLU A 28 13.95 -16.72 -15.02
C GLU A 28 14.64 -17.60 -13.96
N GLN A 29 15.80 -17.21 -13.46
CA GLN A 29 16.62 -18.06 -12.60
C GLN A 29 16.39 -17.87 -11.10
N TYR A 30 15.70 -16.80 -10.71
CA TYR A 30 15.31 -16.53 -9.32
C TYR A 30 13.86 -16.07 -9.27
N PRO A 31 12.90 -16.96 -9.07
CA PRO A 31 11.56 -16.53 -8.70
C PRO A 31 11.62 -15.96 -7.29
N ILE A 32 12.01 -14.67 -7.19
CA ILE A 32 12.11 -13.93 -5.92
C ILE A 32 10.73 -13.77 -5.27
N PHE A 33 9.68 -13.92 -6.06
CA PHE A 33 8.31 -13.99 -5.57
C PHE A 33 7.66 -15.25 -6.14
N PRO A 34 7.10 -16.12 -5.30
CA PRO A 34 6.15 -17.10 -5.80
C PRO A 34 5.10 -16.31 -6.57
N SER A 35 4.77 -16.77 -7.78
CA SER A 35 3.67 -16.20 -8.53
C SER A 35 2.46 -16.15 -7.60
N TYR A 36 2.16 -14.95 -7.06
CA TYR A 36 0.89 -14.73 -6.43
C TYR A 36 -0.14 -14.97 -7.51
N LYS A 37 -0.69 -16.17 -7.53
CA LYS A 37 -2.00 -16.34 -8.13
C LYS A 37 -2.84 -15.35 -7.34
N GLU A 38 -3.28 -14.29 -8.01
CA GLU A 38 -4.43 -13.55 -7.56
C GLU A 38 -5.58 -14.56 -7.51
N ASP A 39 -5.66 -15.28 -6.42
CA ASP A 39 -6.92 -15.87 -6.02
C ASP A 39 -7.81 -14.65 -5.84
N LYS A 40 -8.55 -14.33 -6.88
CA LYS A 40 -9.69 -13.43 -6.83
C LYS A 40 -10.69 -14.11 -5.91
N MET A 41 -10.39 -14.10 -4.61
CA MET A 41 -11.43 -14.23 -3.62
C MET A 41 -12.32 -13.04 -3.89
N ALA A 42 -13.45 -13.32 -4.53
CA ALA A 42 -14.54 -12.35 -4.61
C ALA A 42 -14.97 -12.15 -3.16
N ASP A 43 -14.26 -11.23 -2.47
CA ASP A 43 -14.64 -10.85 -1.13
C ASP A 43 -16.07 -10.33 -1.24
N ASN A 44 -16.98 -11.10 -0.66
CA ASN A 44 -18.36 -10.68 -0.57
C ASN A 44 -18.43 -9.63 0.55
N TYR A 45 -18.63 -8.37 0.17
CA TYR A 45 -18.80 -7.25 1.08
C TYR A 45 -20.28 -6.90 1.33
N ASP A 46 -21.20 -7.80 0.94
CA ASP A 46 -22.64 -7.57 1.07
C ASP A 46 -23.01 -7.27 2.53
N GLY A 47 -23.73 -6.17 2.72
CA GLY A 47 -24.15 -5.71 4.04
C GLY A 47 -23.07 -5.04 4.90
N MET A 48 -21.84 -4.94 4.40
CA MET A 48 -20.77 -4.25 5.12
C MET A 48 -20.77 -2.76 4.83
N ALA A 49 -20.52 -1.96 5.86
CA ALA A 49 -20.22 -0.55 5.67
C ALA A 49 -18.91 -0.37 4.88
N VAL A 50 -18.80 0.73 4.16
CA VAL A 50 -17.57 1.13 3.50
C VAL A 50 -17.07 2.45 4.07
N GLY A 51 -15.82 2.47 4.49
CA GLY A 51 -15.07 3.68 4.81
C GLY A 51 -14.15 4.04 3.64
N VAL A 52 -14.19 5.28 3.21
CA VAL A 52 -13.33 5.80 2.15
C VAL A 52 -12.60 7.02 2.67
N PHE A 53 -11.29 7.06 2.52
CA PHE A 53 -10.52 8.28 2.79
C PHE A 53 -9.44 8.50 1.73
N GLU A 54 -9.14 9.75 1.50
CA GLU A 54 -8.18 10.18 0.50
C GLU A 54 -7.16 11.13 1.12
N LEU A 55 -5.88 10.83 0.87
CA LEU A 55 -4.73 11.64 1.30
C LEU A 55 -3.92 12.08 0.09
N ASP A 56 -3.18 13.17 0.23
CA ASP A 56 -2.29 13.70 -0.80
C ASP A 56 -0.94 12.97 -0.88
N ASN A 57 -0.67 12.06 0.05
CA ASN A 57 0.59 11.33 0.18
C ASN A 57 0.34 9.83 0.33
N LEU A 58 0.89 9.02 -0.58
CA LEU A 58 0.75 7.57 -0.57
C LEU A 58 1.36 6.91 0.68
N VAL A 59 2.48 7.42 1.17
CA VAL A 59 3.12 6.88 2.39
C VAL A 59 2.23 7.12 3.61
N ALA A 60 1.63 8.30 3.72
CA ALA A 60 0.65 8.61 4.77
C ALA A 60 -0.56 7.66 4.70
N CYS A 61 -1.01 7.29 3.48
CA CYS A 61 -2.07 6.30 3.30
C CYS A 61 -1.72 4.94 3.90
N PHE A 62 -0.51 4.43 3.66
CA PHE A 62 -0.09 3.14 4.20
C PHE A 62 0.04 3.15 5.73
N VAL A 63 0.55 4.22 6.31
CA VAL A 63 0.65 4.35 7.77
C VAL A 63 -0.74 4.45 8.41
N ALA A 64 -1.63 5.24 7.82
CA ALA A 64 -3.02 5.37 8.26
C ALA A 64 -3.80 4.05 8.15
N LEU A 65 -3.59 3.33 7.05
CA LEU A 65 -4.20 2.03 6.79
C LEU A 65 -3.78 0.97 7.82
N ASP A 66 -2.49 0.89 8.13
CA ASP A 66 -1.98 -0.02 9.15
C ASP A 66 -2.56 0.29 10.52
N ALA A 67 -2.59 1.56 10.91
CA ALA A 67 -3.20 2.01 12.17
C ALA A 67 -4.70 1.67 12.24
N ALA A 68 -5.45 1.92 11.17
CA ALA A 68 -6.87 1.57 11.05
C ALA A 68 -7.11 0.07 11.25
N SER A 69 -6.32 -0.77 10.56
CA SER A 69 -6.45 -2.23 10.62
C SER A 69 -6.09 -2.81 11.98
N LYS A 70 -5.28 -2.12 12.77
CA LYS A 70 -4.92 -2.50 14.14
C LYS A 70 -5.96 -2.03 15.17
N ALA A 71 -6.69 -0.97 14.87
CA ALA A 71 -7.64 -0.35 15.79
C ALA A 71 -9.00 -1.05 15.81
N ALA A 72 -9.45 -1.62 14.70
CA ALA A 72 -10.76 -2.24 14.57
C ALA A 72 -10.77 -3.40 13.54
N ASN A 73 -11.82 -4.21 13.58
CA ASN A 73 -11.97 -5.35 12.67
C ASN A 73 -12.44 -4.89 11.28
N VAL A 74 -11.54 -4.32 10.51
CA VAL A 74 -11.80 -3.88 9.14
C VAL A 74 -10.96 -4.66 8.14
N LYS A 75 -11.51 -4.85 6.93
CA LYS A 75 -10.83 -5.42 5.77
C LYS A 75 -10.49 -4.29 4.81
N ILE A 76 -9.30 -4.31 4.26
CA ILE A 76 -8.92 -3.35 3.23
C ILE A 76 -9.36 -3.89 1.88
N GLN A 77 -10.21 -3.13 1.21
CA GLN A 77 -10.70 -3.48 -0.11
C GLN A 77 -9.72 -3.06 -1.21
N SER A 78 -9.24 -1.82 -1.17
CA SER A 78 -8.31 -1.31 -2.17
C SER A 78 -7.53 -0.08 -1.68
N VAL A 79 -6.37 0.12 -2.28
CA VAL A 79 -5.61 1.37 -2.23
C VAL A 79 -5.38 1.78 -3.68
N GLU A 80 -5.99 2.87 -4.09
CA GLU A 80 -5.94 3.35 -5.47
C GLU A 80 -5.21 4.69 -5.53
N ARG A 81 -4.24 4.81 -6.42
CA ARG A 81 -3.58 6.10 -6.63
C ARG A 81 -4.59 7.11 -7.16
N ASN A 82 -4.68 8.26 -6.51
CA ASN A 82 -5.45 9.36 -7.05
C ASN A 82 -4.62 10.15 -8.08
N ARG A 83 -5.30 10.97 -8.89
CA ARG A 83 -4.64 11.83 -9.88
C ARG A 83 -4.06 13.10 -9.27
N LEU A 84 -4.20 13.27 -7.96
CA LEU A 84 -3.68 14.40 -7.21
C LEU A 84 -2.23 14.12 -6.76
N LYS A 85 -1.28 14.26 -7.68
CA LYS A 85 0.17 14.09 -7.44
C LYS A 85 0.54 12.70 -6.92
N SER A 86 0.88 12.59 -5.63
CA SER A 86 1.39 11.37 -4.99
C SER A 86 0.41 10.74 -4.01
N GLY A 87 -0.84 11.14 -4.04
CA GLY A 87 -1.85 10.68 -3.11
C GLY A 87 -2.52 9.37 -3.48
N ALA A 88 -3.37 8.88 -2.59
CA ALA A 88 -4.18 7.70 -2.80
C ALA A 88 -5.52 7.78 -2.07
N CYS A 89 -6.46 6.99 -2.58
CA CYS A 89 -7.76 6.72 -2.00
C CYS A 89 -7.75 5.30 -1.42
N VAL A 90 -8.14 5.17 -0.16
CA VAL A 90 -8.23 3.90 0.57
C VAL A 90 -9.70 3.56 0.79
N LYS A 91 -10.05 2.30 0.53
CA LYS A 91 -11.38 1.75 0.82
C LYS A 91 -11.24 0.62 1.83
N MET A 92 -11.99 0.69 2.91
CA MET A 92 -12.05 -0.33 3.95
C MET A 92 -13.48 -0.77 4.24
N ARG A 93 -13.64 -2.01 4.69
CA ARG A 93 -14.93 -2.68 4.91
C ARG A 93 -15.01 -3.23 6.33
N GLY A 94 -16.20 -3.20 6.90
CA GLY A 94 -16.46 -3.75 8.24
C GLY A 94 -17.87 -3.46 8.72
N SER A 95 -18.12 -3.68 10.00
CA SER A 95 -19.33 -3.16 10.64
C SER A 95 -19.28 -1.62 10.67
N VAL A 96 -20.41 -0.97 10.79
CA VAL A 96 -20.46 0.52 10.88
C VAL A 96 -19.60 1.04 12.02
N SER A 97 -19.64 0.36 13.18
CA SER A 97 -18.86 0.74 14.37
C SER A 97 -17.36 0.57 14.14
N ASP A 98 -16.95 -0.56 13.54
CA ASP A 98 -15.54 -0.82 13.24
C ASP A 98 -14.98 0.16 12.23
N VAL A 99 -15.74 0.44 11.16
CA VAL A 99 -15.33 1.38 10.11
C VAL A 99 -15.20 2.80 10.67
N ASN A 100 -16.10 3.23 11.55
CA ASN A 100 -15.99 4.55 12.20
C ASN A 100 -14.77 4.63 13.11
N ALA A 101 -14.54 3.63 13.96
CA ALA A 101 -13.38 3.58 14.84
C ALA A 101 -12.05 3.54 14.06
N ALA A 102 -11.99 2.71 13.02
CA ALA A 102 -10.84 2.63 12.11
C ALA A 102 -10.58 3.96 11.40
N MET A 103 -11.64 4.62 10.92
CA MET A 103 -11.55 5.92 10.25
C MET A 103 -10.98 7.00 11.15
N GLU A 104 -11.44 7.08 12.38
CA GLU A 104 -10.96 8.05 13.37
C GLU A 104 -9.45 7.90 13.59
N VAL A 105 -8.99 6.67 13.84
CA VAL A 105 -7.57 6.38 14.06
C VAL A 105 -6.74 6.62 12.79
N ALA A 106 -7.25 6.24 11.62
CA ALA A 106 -6.59 6.51 10.34
C ALA A 106 -6.32 8.00 10.14
N LEU A 107 -7.35 8.82 10.34
CA LEU A 107 -7.25 10.27 10.11
C LEU A 107 -6.33 10.94 11.13
N GLU A 108 -6.40 10.56 12.41
CA GLU A 108 -5.49 11.08 13.43
C GLU A 108 -4.04 10.74 13.13
N THR A 109 -3.78 9.51 12.70
CA THR A 109 -2.43 9.05 12.35
C THR A 109 -1.91 9.74 11.09
N ALA A 110 -2.78 10.05 10.13
CA ALA A 110 -2.40 10.70 8.88
C ALA A 110 -2.08 12.20 9.04
N LYS A 111 -2.72 12.91 9.97
CA LYS A 111 -2.58 14.37 10.15
C LYS A 111 -1.14 14.90 10.14
N PRO A 112 -0.17 14.30 10.86
CA PRO A 112 1.21 14.79 10.86
C PRO A 112 1.99 14.41 9.60
N LEU A 113 1.48 13.50 8.76
CA LEU A 113 2.19 12.91 7.64
C LEU A 113 1.75 13.46 6.27
N GLY A 114 0.52 13.94 6.17
CA GLY A 114 -0.05 14.41 4.92
C GLY A 114 -1.38 15.13 5.11
N LYS A 115 -1.85 15.73 4.02
CA LYS A 115 -3.15 16.43 4.02
C LYS A 115 -4.28 15.44 3.76
N ILE A 116 -5.28 15.46 4.63
CA ILE A 116 -6.55 14.77 4.40
C ILE A 116 -7.32 15.55 3.33
N VAL A 117 -7.57 14.90 2.20
CA VAL A 117 -8.32 15.49 1.08
C VAL A 117 -9.82 15.36 1.33
N SER A 118 -10.26 14.13 1.59
CA SER A 118 -11.66 13.82 1.90
C SER A 118 -11.79 12.50 2.63
N HIS A 119 -12.91 12.28 3.30
CA HIS A 119 -13.24 11.00 3.92
C HIS A 119 -14.74 10.88 4.11
N THR A 120 -15.24 9.65 4.13
CA THR A 120 -16.65 9.35 4.41
C THR A 120 -16.85 7.91 4.85
N VAL A 121 -17.97 7.66 5.52
CA VAL A 121 -18.45 6.32 5.84
C VAL A 121 -19.86 6.15 5.30
N ILE A 122 -20.09 5.09 4.54
CA ILE A 122 -21.39 4.69 4.01
C ILE A 122 -21.81 3.42 4.74
N ALA A 123 -22.83 3.52 5.57
CA ALA A 123 -23.24 2.43 6.45
C ALA A 123 -23.79 1.20 5.69
N SER A 124 -24.53 1.45 4.62
CA SER A 124 -25.14 0.40 3.79
C SER A 124 -25.16 0.85 2.33
N PRO A 125 -24.07 0.60 1.59
CA PRO A 125 -24.01 0.97 0.19
C PRO A 125 -25.05 0.18 -0.62
N THR A 126 -25.71 0.86 -1.57
CA THR A 126 -26.65 0.21 -2.49
C THR A 126 -25.90 -0.67 -3.49
N ALA A 127 -26.62 -1.58 -4.16
CA ALA A 127 -26.04 -2.44 -5.19
C ALA A 127 -25.35 -1.66 -6.32
N ASP A 128 -25.90 -0.50 -6.72
CA ASP A 128 -25.29 0.36 -7.71
C ASP A 128 -24.00 1.00 -7.19
N THR A 129 -24.00 1.42 -5.93
CA THR A 129 -22.79 1.94 -5.25
C THR A 129 -21.70 0.86 -5.17
N GLU A 130 -22.07 -0.38 -4.82
CA GLU A 130 -21.14 -1.51 -4.80
C GLU A 130 -20.52 -1.77 -6.19
N THR A 131 -21.35 -1.71 -7.23
CA THR A 131 -20.89 -1.84 -8.62
C THR A 131 -19.89 -0.74 -8.97
N ALA A 132 -20.18 0.50 -8.64
CA ALA A 132 -19.30 1.64 -8.87
C ALA A 132 -17.99 1.51 -8.10
N LEU A 133 -18.02 1.07 -6.83
CA LEU A 133 -16.83 0.84 -6.03
C LEU A 133 -15.92 -0.25 -6.61
N LYS A 134 -16.49 -1.32 -7.17
CA LYS A 134 -15.74 -2.39 -7.85
C LYS A 134 -15.12 -1.92 -9.17
N MET A 135 -15.79 -1.04 -9.90
CA MET A 135 -15.29 -0.50 -11.18
C MET A 135 -14.01 0.34 -11.03
N THR A 136 -13.78 0.96 -9.88
CA THR A 136 -12.61 1.83 -9.66
C THR A 136 -11.34 1.04 -9.37
N ILE A 137 -11.43 -0.23 -8.94
CA ILE A 137 -10.30 -1.07 -8.55
C ILE A 137 -9.42 -1.48 -9.76
N ASN A 138 -9.96 -1.46 -10.96
CA ASN A 138 -9.33 -2.02 -12.16
C ASN A 138 -8.78 -0.96 -13.14
N LYS A 139 -8.43 0.26 -12.68
CA LYS A 139 -7.91 1.33 -13.54
C LYS A 139 -6.45 1.64 -13.31
#